data_3d74c2878886e5569d459e77143b2e02
#
_entry.id   3d74c2878886e5569d459e77143b2e02
#
_cell.length_a   1.000
_cell.length_b   1.000
_cell.length_c   1.000
_cell.angle_alpha   90.00
_cell.angle_beta   90.00
_cell.angle_gamma   90.00
#
_symmetry.space_group_name_H-M   'P 1'
#
loop_
_entity.id
_entity.type
_entity.pdbx_description
1 polymer ?
#
loop_
_entity_poly.entity_id
_entity_poly.type
_entity_poly.pdbx_seq_one_letter_code
_entity_poly.pdbx_strand_id
1 'polypeptide(L)'
;MSRVKRFFVSHRVCFGLFVFVMAYQILVGNNLSPWRLNEHFITFYTVDYGLGFCSRFLPGAVYRLFFDQVDVPVLSAFSSAFLVLFFLALCFLLERVLLQAPRKEQTVCLFLILLFISGPASFTLFVKWLGVIDVYWIYLCLLFIFALANRRAWFLIPVIFIVSVLVHYGVMICYVPMMAIMLLYRLLTAEEKKDRAVLAGILLSSLCLAAGLTVYFILFERRNLIYSMDEFNTILLERGAKYTYYYDYNLYRNFSSAGDQSFEGYIYGSGSPLVTFARSVWMQIRTTLAVRIRAGFTVEYVLSVLLICPAAVLMLSVFFSRFREEKGAPFFRRAVYLLAPLLFLGSFAASTLFSSDTYRWVAHTFLPLIAVFLYFGSREGERFWNAARRKIAAFPVPVLAAYLIVYAAVVAVE
;
A
#
# COMPACT_ATOMS: atom_id res chain seq x y z
N MET A 1 6.79 6.08 40.85
CA MET A 1 6.07 6.29 39.56
C MET A 1 5.52 4.95 39.09
N SER A 2 4.23 4.83 38.80
CA SER A 2 3.63 3.57 38.36
C SER A 2 4.24 3.11 37.03
N ARG A 3 4.20 1.79 36.75
CA ARG A 3 4.72 1.23 35.47
C ARG A 3 4.05 1.91 34.25
N VAL A 4 2.76 2.20 34.36
CA VAL A 4 1.97 2.89 33.33
C VAL A 4 2.50 4.31 33.07
N LYS A 5 2.73 5.11 34.13
CA LYS A 5 3.27 6.46 34.00
C LYS A 5 4.67 6.44 33.37
N ARG A 6 5.52 5.46 33.69
CA ARG A 6 6.84 5.28 33.07
C ARG A 6 6.72 4.97 31.57
N PHE A 7 5.79 4.12 31.18
CA PHE A 7 5.54 3.77 29.78
C PHE A 7 5.14 5.01 28.97
N PHE A 8 4.16 5.79 29.43
CA PHE A 8 3.74 7.00 28.73
C PHE A 8 4.86 8.06 28.62
N VAL A 9 5.66 8.21 29.67
CA VAL A 9 6.80 9.16 29.65
C VAL A 9 7.90 8.69 28.69
N SER A 10 8.18 7.38 28.62
CA SER A 10 9.17 6.83 27.70
C SER A 10 8.74 6.91 26.23
N HIS A 11 7.43 6.89 25.94
CA HIS A 11 6.87 6.95 24.59
C HIS A 11 6.11 8.27 24.31
N ARG A 12 6.54 9.37 24.92
CA ARG A 12 5.89 10.67 24.78
C ARG A 12 5.80 11.18 23.33
N VAL A 13 6.80 10.85 22.49
CA VAL A 13 6.82 11.23 21.07
C VAL A 13 5.78 10.42 20.30
N CYS A 14 5.69 9.11 20.54
CA CYS A 14 4.66 8.27 19.96
C CYS A 14 3.25 8.79 20.27
N PHE A 15 2.96 9.05 21.54
CA PHE A 15 1.63 9.57 21.92
C PHE A 15 1.36 10.98 21.40
N GLY A 16 2.38 11.85 21.34
CA GLY A 16 2.26 13.17 20.71
C GLY A 16 1.94 13.07 19.21
N LEU A 17 2.65 12.20 18.49
CA LEU A 17 2.35 11.92 17.08
C LEU A 17 0.96 11.32 16.92
N PHE A 18 0.57 10.38 17.77
CA PHE A 18 -0.75 9.76 17.73
C PHE A 18 -1.88 10.77 17.92
N VAL A 19 -1.78 11.61 18.94
CA VAL A 19 -2.76 12.69 19.17
C VAL A 19 -2.81 13.65 17.98
N PHE A 20 -1.64 14.03 17.43
CA PHE A 20 -1.58 14.86 16.23
C PHE A 20 -2.26 14.20 15.03
N VAL A 21 -1.94 12.93 14.74
CA VAL A 21 -2.56 12.18 13.63
C VAL A 21 -4.06 12.11 13.81
N MET A 22 -4.55 11.73 15.00
CA MET A 22 -5.98 11.62 15.28
C MET A 22 -6.70 12.95 15.17
N ALA A 23 -6.13 14.02 15.74
CA ALA A 23 -6.69 15.37 15.64
C ALA A 23 -6.74 15.84 14.17
N TYR A 24 -5.66 15.64 13.43
CA TYR A 24 -5.59 15.98 12.01
C TYR A 24 -6.64 15.20 11.20
N GLN A 25 -6.79 13.89 11.46
CA GLN A 25 -7.77 13.03 10.79
C GLN A 25 -9.22 13.49 11.05
N ILE A 26 -9.53 13.91 12.26
CA ILE A 26 -10.87 14.38 12.65
C ILE A 26 -11.14 15.77 12.08
N LEU A 27 -10.19 16.70 12.24
CA LEU A 27 -10.39 18.12 11.93
C LEU A 27 -10.30 18.39 10.41
N VAL A 28 -9.37 17.74 9.73
CA VAL A 28 -9.07 18.03 8.32
C VAL A 28 -9.74 17.01 7.40
N GLY A 29 -9.61 15.72 7.68
CA GLY A 29 -10.06 14.68 6.78
C GLY A 29 -11.55 14.41 6.76
N ASN A 30 -12.23 14.65 7.85
CA ASN A 30 -13.67 14.39 7.96
C ASN A 30 -14.52 15.66 8.11
N ASN A 31 -13.95 16.84 8.01
CA ASN A 31 -14.68 18.09 8.24
C ASN A 31 -15.53 18.02 9.53
N LEU A 32 -14.96 17.48 10.62
CA LEU A 32 -15.64 17.21 11.89
C LEU A 32 -16.76 16.16 11.83
N SER A 33 -16.98 15.51 10.70
CA SER A 33 -17.95 14.43 10.58
C SER A 33 -17.43 13.14 11.23
N PRO A 34 -18.31 12.30 11.81
CA PRO A 34 -17.88 10.98 12.28
C PRO A 34 -17.39 10.13 11.11
N TRP A 35 -16.37 9.30 11.34
CA TRP A 35 -15.90 8.36 10.33
C TRP A 35 -17.02 7.46 9.88
N ARG A 36 -17.33 7.51 8.61
CA ARG A 36 -18.38 6.68 8.01
C ARG A 36 -17.77 5.72 7.03
N LEU A 37 -18.19 4.48 7.12
CA LEU A 37 -17.88 3.48 6.11
C LEU A 37 -18.51 3.89 4.79
N ASN A 38 -17.73 3.83 3.72
CA ASN A 38 -18.27 4.00 2.39
C ASN A 38 -19.08 2.74 2.01
N GLU A 39 -20.37 2.92 1.72
CA GLU A 39 -21.31 1.82 1.45
C GLU A 39 -20.90 0.92 0.28
N HIS A 40 -20.15 1.44 -0.70
CA HIS A 40 -19.61 0.65 -1.79
C HIS A 40 -18.62 -0.44 -1.32
N PHE A 41 -17.95 -0.22 -0.18
CA PHE A 41 -16.96 -1.17 0.33
C PHE A 41 -17.58 -2.29 1.16
N ILE A 42 -18.85 -2.17 1.56
CA ILE A 42 -19.58 -3.23 2.27
C ILE A 42 -19.53 -4.54 1.50
N THR A 43 -19.64 -4.48 0.19
CA THR A 43 -19.61 -5.64 -0.72
C THR A 43 -18.36 -6.49 -0.55
N PHE A 44 -17.20 -5.93 -0.17
CA PHE A 44 -15.98 -6.71 0.07
C PHE A 44 -16.08 -7.63 1.30
N TYR A 45 -17.02 -7.36 2.20
CA TYR A 45 -17.20 -8.13 3.44
C TYR A 45 -18.35 -9.12 3.35
N THR A 46 -19.13 -9.10 2.26
CA THR A 46 -20.20 -10.07 2.02
C THR A 46 -19.72 -11.32 1.29
N VAL A 47 -18.48 -11.34 0.80
CA VAL A 47 -17.88 -12.47 0.08
C VAL A 47 -17.01 -13.32 0.99
N ASP A 48 -16.89 -14.60 0.65
CA ASP A 48 -15.97 -15.54 1.28
C ASP A 48 -15.56 -16.64 0.29
N TYR A 49 -14.62 -17.49 0.70
CA TYR A 49 -14.14 -18.59 -0.13
C TYR A 49 -15.15 -19.72 -0.38
N GLY A 50 -16.29 -19.71 0.27
CA GLY A 50 -17.44 -20.58 -0.05
C GLY A 50 -18.12 -20.20 -1.37
N LEU A 51 -17.88 -18.97 -1.88
CA LEU A 51 -18.39 -18.54 -3.18
C LEU A 51 -17.41 -18.83 -4.33
N GLY A 52 -16.16 -19.16 -4.01
CA GLY A 52 -15.09 -19.43 -4.97
C GLY A 52 -13.73 -18.96 -4.46
N PHE A 53 -12.65 -19.45 -5.06
CA PHE A 53 -11.30 -19.03 -4.68
C PHE A 53 -10.86 -17.82 -5.53
N CYS A 54 -11.20 -16.62 -5.07
CA CYS A 54 -10.93 -15.37 -5.76
C CYS A 54 -10.09 -14.44 -4.90
N SER A 55 -9.34 -13.54 -5.53
CA SER A 55 -8.71 -12.43 -4.82
C SER A 55 -9.77 -11.50 -4.23
N ARG A 56 -9.41 -10.71 -3.22
CA ARG A 56 -10.32 -9.81 -2.52
C ARG A 56 -11.38 -10.49 -1.63
N PHE A 57 -11.43 -11.84 -1.59
CA PHE A 57 -12.38 -12.55 -0.74
C PHE A 57 -11.88 -12.72 0.70
N LEU A 58 -10.57 -12.58 0.94
CA LEU A 58 -9.99 -12.77 2.27
C LEU A 58 -10.59 -11.83 3.34
N PRO A 59 -10.76 -10.51 3.13
CA PRO A 59 -11.32 -9.63 4.15
C PRO A 59 -12.74 -10.05 4.55
N GLY A 60 -13.57 -10.39 3.57
CA GLY A 60 -14.91 -10.90 3.81
C GLY A 60 -14.90 -12.27 4.50
N ALA A 61 -14.04 -13.19 4.07
CA ALA A 61 -13.88 -14.48 4.72
C ALA A 61 -13.49 -14.35 6.21
N VAL A 62 -12.59 -13.41 6.54
CA VAL A 62 -12.23 -13.14 7.94
C VAL A 62 -13.40 -12.52 8.72
N TYR A 63 -14.09 -11.55 8.13
CA TYR A 63 -15.26 -10.93 8.77
C TYR A 63 -16.35 -11.96 9.08
N ARG A 64 -16.62 -12.84 8.13
CA ARG A 64 -17.66 -13.88 8.23
C ARG A 64 -17.33 -15.03 9.21
N LEU A 65 -16.12 -15.10 9.73
CA LEU A 65 -15.82 -15.97 10.87
C LEU A 65 -16.54 -15.52 12.16
N PHE A 66 -16.97 -14.26 12.20
CA PHE A 66 -17.58 -13.65 13.39
C PHE A 66 -19.04 -13.22 13.17
N PHE A 67 -19.43 -12.94 11.91
CA PHE A 67 -20.73 -12.36 11.58
C PHE A 67 -21.31 -12.97 10.29
N ASP A 68 -22.54 -13.48 10.35
CA ASP A 68 -23.21 -14.09 9.18
C ASP A 68 -23.68 -13.06 8.16
N GLN A 69 -24.02 -11.86 8.62
CA GLN A 69 -24.45 -10.74 7.79
C GLN A 69 -23.59 -9.51 8.07
N VAL A 70 -23.49 -8.62 7.09
CA VAL A 70 -22.76 -7.36 7.27
C VAL A 70 -23.68 -6.32 7.87
N ASP A 71 -23.46 -6.04 9.16
CA ASP A 71 -24.03 -4.90 9.85
C ASP A 71 -23.12 -3.69 9.69
N VAL A 72 -23.64 -2.61 9.09
CA VAL A 72 -22.86 -1.40 8.77
C VAL A 72 -22.27 -0.73 10.02
N PRO A 73 -23.01 -0.51 11.12
CA PRO A 73 -22.45 -0.03 12.38
C PRO A 73 -21.31 -0.89 12.92
N VAL A 74 -21.50 -2.22 12.93
CA VAL A 74 -20.46 -3.16 13.41
C VAL A 74 -19.23 -3.12 12.53
N LEU A 75 -19.39 -3.16 11.20
CA LEU A 75 -18.27 -3.09 10.25
C LEU A 75 -17.56 -1.74 10.35
N SER A 76 -18.29 -0.63 10.52
CA SER A 76 -17.71 0.70 10.72
C SER A 76 -16.88 0.77 11.99
N ALA A 77 -17.39 0.23 13.11
CA ALA A 77 -16.67 0.15 14.37
C ALA A 77 -15.41 -0.72 14.25
N PHE A 78 -15.53 -1.88 13.61
CA PHE A 78 -14.40 -2.78 13.35
C PHE A 78 -13.31 -2.11 12.50
N SER A 79 -13.68 -1.50 11.36
CA SER A 79 -12.74 -0.81 10.50
C SER A 79 -12.07 0.38 11.19
N SER A 80 -12.83 1.14 11.98
CA SER A 80 -12.30 2.27 12.77
C SER A 80 -11.34 1.79 13.87
N ALA A 81 -11.65 0.70 14.56
CA ALA A 81 -10.75 0.12 15.57
C ALA A 81 -9.43 -0.33 14.95
N PHE A 82 -9.47 -1.02 13.81
CA PHE A 82 -8.28 -1.39 13.06
C PHE A 82 -7.45 -0.18 12.65
N LEU A 83 -8.10 0.90 12.19
CA LEU A 83 -7.42 2.13 11.81
C LEU A 83 -6.72 2.80 13.01
N VAL A 84 -7.39 2.88 14.15
CA VAL A 84 -6.80 3.43 15.39
C VAL A 84 -5.60 2.61 15.85
N LEU A 85 -5.71 1.28 15.87
CA LEU A 85 -4.62 0.38 16.23
C LEU A 85 -3.45 0.50 15.25
N PHE A 86 -3.73 0.61 13.95
CA PHE A 86 -2.72 0.84 12.94
C PHE A 86 -1.98 2.16 13.16
N PHE A 87 -2.69 3.27 13.39
CA PHE A 87 -2.04 4.55 13.67
C PHE A 87 -1.18 4.50 14.93
N LEU A 88 -1.63 3.82 15.97
CA LEU A 88 -0.83 3.65 17.17
C LEU A 88 0.46 2.87 16.86
N ALA A 89 0.37 1.75 16.16
CA ALA A 89 1.53 0.95 15.77
C ALA A 89 2.48 1.73 14.83
N LEU A 90 1.91 2.49 13.90
CA LEU A 90 2.67 3.38 13.02
C LEU A 90 3.43 4.44 13.83
N CYS A 91 2.78 5.09 14.80
CA CYS A 91 3.43 6.10 15.66
C CYS A 91 4.57 5.52 16.49
N PHE A 92 4.47 4.28 16.96
CA PHE A 92 5.59 3.60 17.60
C PHE A 92 6.77 3.38 16.65
N LEU A 93 6.51 3.01 15.39
CA LEU A 93 7.55 2.87 14.39
C LEU A 93 8.20 4.23 14.08
N LEU A 94 7.38 5.26 13.88
CA LEU A 94 7.85 6.62 13.57
C LEU A 94 8.65 7.25 14.72
N GLU A 95 8.22 7.04 15.97
CA GLU A 95 9.00 7.41 17.15
C GLU A 95 10.39 6.77 17.12
N ARG A 96 10.45 5.46 16.87
CA ARG A 96 11.71 4.74 16.80
C ARG A 96 12.62 5.29 15.70
N VAL A 97 12.09 5.58 14.53
CA VAL A 97 12.84 6.18 13.42
C VAL A 97 13.35 7.58 13.80
N LEU A 98 12.49 8.41 14.40
CA LEU A 98 12.85 9.76 14.82
C LEU A 98 13.93 9.77 15.91
N LEU A 99 13.82 8.90 16.91
CA LEU A 99 14.80 8.81 17.99
C LEU A 99 16.14 8.20 17.56
N GLN A 100 16.14 7.36 16.51
CA GLN A 100 17.37 6.84 15.91
C GLN A 100 18.06 7.85 15.00
N ALA A 101 17.34 8.86 14.51
CA ALA A 101 17.95 9.92 13.71
C ALA A 101 18.88 10.78 14.60
N PRO A 102 20.07 11.16 14.11
CA PRO A 102 20.96 12.08 14.82
C PRO A 102 20.23 13.39 15.15
N ARG A 103 20.49 14.00 16.30
CA ARG A 103 19.79 15.23 16.74
C ARG A 103 19.72 16.32 15.68
N LYS A 104 20.81 16.48 14.90
CA LYS A 104 20.87 17.47 13.81
C LYS A 104 19.92 17.15 12.65
N GLU A 105 19.51 15.89 12.50
CA GLU A 105 18.69 15.40 11.41
C GLU A 105 17.24 15.13 11.81
N GLN A 106 16.90 15.27 13.10
CA GLN A 106 15.53 15.01 13.60
C GLN A 106 14.50 15.92 12.95
N THR A 107 14.85 17.16 12.62
CA THR A 107 13.93 18.08 11.90
C THR A 107 13.60 17.54 10.49
N VAL A 108 14.60 17.02 9.77
CA VAL A 108 14.40 16.40 8.44
C VAL A 108 13.54 15.15 8.55
N CYS A 109 13.85 14.31 9.53
CA CYS A 109 13.08 13.11 9.81
C CYS A 109 11.61 13.45 10.14
N LEU A 110 11.41 14.45 11.00
CA LEU A 110 10.07 14.92 11.35
C LEU A 110 9.31 15.46 10.14
N PHE A 111 9.95 16.24 9.29
CA PHE A 111 9.35 16.73 8.04
C PHE A 111 8.85 15.58 7.15
N LEU A 112 9.65 14.53 6.97
CA LEU A 112 9.27 13.35 6.19
C LEU A 112 8.17 12.52 6.89
N ILE A 113 8.19 12.45 8.22
CA ILE A 113 7.11 11.83 9.00
C ILE A 113 5.81 12.60 8.78
N LEU A 114 5.83 13.93 8.83
CA LEU A 114 4.66 14.75 8.55
C LEU A 114 4.14 14.57 7.13
N LEU A 115 5.02 14.47 6.13
CA LEU A 115 4.62 14.11 4.76
C LEU A 115 3.95 12.73 4.69
N PHE A 116 4.39 11.77 5.52
CA PHE A 116 3.78 10.44 5.56
C PHE A 116 2.38 10.45 6.16
N ILE A 117 2.15 11.19 7.23
CA ILE A 117 0.89 11.18 7.98
C ILE A 117 -0.10 12.26 7.57
N SER A 118 0.30 13.27 6.80
CA SER A 118 -0.54 14.34 6.29
C SER A 118 -0.51 14.38 4.78
N GLY A 119 -1.61 14.77 4.18
CA GLY A 119 -1.71 14.99 2.75
C GLY A 119 -2.45 13.90 1.97
N PRO A 120 -2.69 14.13 0.68
CA PRO A 120 -3.62 13.35 -0.12
C PRO A 120 -3.24 11.88 -0.23
N ALA A 121 -1.95 11.56 -0.25
CA ALA A 121 -1.49 10.19 -0.42
C ALA A 121 -1.81 9.27 0.77
N SER A 122 -1.70 9.78 2.00
CA SER A 122 -1.93 8.98 3.20
C SER A 122 -3.37 9.07 3.68
N PHE A 123 -3.91 10.28 3.60
CA PHE A 123 -5.12 10.66 4.28
C PHE A 123 -6.37 10.08 3.64
N THR A 124 -6.50 10.27 2.35
CA THR A 124 -7.63 9.80 1.57
C THR A 124 -7.82 8.30 1.70
N LEU A 125 -6.71 7.53 1.75
CA LEU A 125 -6.81 6.09 1.89
C LEU A 125 -7.29 5.64 3.26
N PHE A 126 -6.92 6.35 4.32
CA PHE A 126 -7.22 5.89 5.67
C PHE A 126 -8.61 6.28 6.16
N VAL A 127 -9.07 7.47 5.81
CA VAL A 127 -10.30 8.02 6.38
C VAL A 127 -11.42 8.11 5.36
N LYS A 128 -11.19 8.72 4.22
CA LYS A 128 -12.20 8.89 3.16
C LYS A 128 -12.63 7.53 2.57
N TRP A 129 -11.70 6.57 2.52
CA TRP A 129 -11.91 5.24 2.00
C TRP A 129 -11.95 4.17 3.10
N LEU A 130 -12.47 4.53 4.27
CA LEU A 130 -12.64 3.60 5.37
C LEU A 130 -13.42 2.36 4.90
N GLY A 131 -12.85 1.17 5.16
CA GLY A 131 -13.41 -0.12 4.73
C GLY A 131 -12.94 -0.61 3.37
N VAL A 132 -12.19 0.20 2.59
CA VAL A 132 -11.56 -0.31 1.37
C VAL A 132 -10.50 -1.35 1.73
N ILE A 133 -10.53 -2.47 1.03
CA ILE A 133 -9.65 -3.61 1.37
C ILE A 133 -8.16 -3.32 1.12
N ASP A 134 -7.84 -2.45 0.17
CA ASP A 134 -6.44 -2.11 -0.17
C ASP A 134 -5.70 -1.44 1.00
N VAL A 135 -6.41 -0.88 1.97
CA VAL A 135 -5.82 -0.35 3.22
C VAL A 135 -5.07 -1.44 3.99
N TYR A 136 -5.51 -2.70 3.90
CA TYR A 136 -4.82 -3.82 4.53
C TYR A 136 -3.40 -4.02 4.00
N TRP A 137 -3.08 -3.59 2.78
CA TRP A 137 -1.70 -3.64 2.27
C TRP A 137 -0.74 -2.79 3.10
N ILE A 138 -1.19 -1.63 3.57
CA ILE A 138 -0.37 -0.74 4.40
C ILE A 138 -0.15 -1.38 5.76
N TYR A 139 -1.18 -2.03 6.32
CA TYR A 139 -1.08 -2.77 7.59
C TYR A 139 -0.10 -3.94 7.46
N LEU A 140 -0.19 -4.68 6.35
CA LEU A 140 0.70 -5.79 6.05
C LEU A 140 2.14 -5.32 5.78
N CYS A 141 2.32 -4.16 5.13
CA CYS A 141 3.64 -3.54 4.97
C CYS A 141 4.25 -3.13 6.32
N LEU A 142 3.46 -2.57 7.23
CA LEU A 142 3.91 -2.25 8.58
C LEU A 142 4.30 -3.52 9.35
N LEU A 143 3.45 -4.56 9.29
CA LEU A 143 3.73 -5.86 9.90
C LEU A 143 5.01 -6.49 9.30
N PHE A 144 5.21 -6.37 8.00
CA PHE A 144 6.44 -6.79 7.32
C PHE A 144 7.68 -6.08 7.88
N ILE A 145 7.62 -4.76 8.09
CA ILE A 145 8.75 -4.00 8.67
C ILE A 145 9.07 -4.50 10.09
N PHE A 146 8.05 -4.77 10.92
CA PHE A 146 8.25 -5.36 12.24
C PHE A 146 8.83 -6.78 12.17
N ALA A 147 8.32 -7.61 11.26
CA ALA A 147 8.84 -8.96 11.04
C ALA A 147 10.30 -8.93 10.57
N LEU A 148 10.63 -8.04 9.62
CA LEU A 148 11.99 -7.89 9.10
C LEU A 148 12.99 -7.38 10.16
N ALA A 149 12.52 -6.59 11.13
CA ALA A 149 13.32 -6.11 12.24
C ALA A 149 13.64 -7.20 13.27
N ASN A 150 12.81 -8.24 13.38
CA ASN A 150 12.91 -9.30 14.38
C ASN A 150 13.25 -10.65 13.73
N ARG A 151 14.47 -11.17 13.96
CA ARG A 151 14.91 -12.45 13.39
C ARG A 151 13.95 -13.61 13.67
N ARG A 152 13.31 -13.65 14.83
CA ARG A 152 12.35 -14.69 15.21
C ARG A 152 11.04 -14.64 14.40
N ALA A 153 10.73 -13.49 13.80
CA ALA A 153 9.53 -13.27 13.01
C ALA A 153 9.74 -13.40 11.50
N TRP A 154 10.95 -13.70 11.03
CA TRP A 154 11.25 -13.80 9.60
C TRP A 154 10.39 -14.83 8.86
N PHE A 155 9.98 -15.91 9.53
CA PHE A 155 9.09 -16.92 8.95
C PHE A 155 7.70 -16.36 8.56
N LEU A 156 7.28 -15.22 9.15
CA LEU A 156 6.03 -14.56 8.81
C LEU A 156 6.09 -13.83 7.46
N ILE A 157 7.29 -13.51 6.95
CA ILE A 157 7.45 -12.71 5.74
C ILE A 157 6.79 -13.36 4.52
N PRO A 158 7.03 -14.64 4.19
CA PRO A 158 6.31 -15.29 3.08
C PRO A 158 4.79 -15.31 3.27
N VAL A 159 4.32 -15.48 4.51
CA VAL A 159 2.90 -15.45 4.85
C VAL A 159 2.30 -14.06 4.57
N ILE A 160 3.02 -12.99 4.96
CA ILE A 160 2.59 -11.61 4.69
C ILE A 160 2.45 -11.37 3.18
N PHE A 161 3.38 -11.85 2.36
CA PHE A 161 3.29 -11.73 0.90
C PHE A 161 2.08 -12.45 0.34
N ILE A 162 1.82 -13.70 0.77
CA ILE A 162 0.64 -14.47 0.36
C ILE A 162 -0.65 -13.74 0.77
N VAL A 163 -0.78 -13.34 2.03
CA VAL A 163 -1.95 -12.63 2.57
C VAL A 163 -2.19 -11.33 1.80
N SER A 164 -1.12 -10.60 1.47
CA SER A 164 -1.24 -9.35 0.69
C SER A 164 -1.84 -9.59 -0.70
N VAL A 165 -1.46 -10.68 -1.36
CA VAL A 165 -2.03 -11.06 -2.68
C VAL A 165 -3.48 -11.55 -2.53
N LEU A 166 -3.80 -12.30 -1.47
CA LEU A 166 -5.18 -12.73 -1.17
C LEU A 166 -6.12 -11.56 -0.88
N VAL A 167 -5.61 -10.48 -0.27
CA VAL A 167 -6.36 -9.23 -0.13
C VAL A 167 -6.65 -8.62 -1.49
N HIS A 168 -5.64 -8.47 -2.33
CA HIS A 168 -5.79 -8.04 -3.71
C HIS A 168 -4.45 -8.12 -4.44
N TYR A 169 -4.38 -8.84 -5.57
CA TYR A 169 -3.13 -9.05 -6.32
C TYR A 169 -2.49 -7.77 -6.89
N GLY A 170 -3.19 -6.64 -6.91
CA GLY A 170 -2.61 -5.32 -7.23
C GLY A 170 -1.44 -4.91 -6.33
N VAL A 171 -1.29 -5.53 -5.15
CA VAL A 171 -0.13 -5.37 -4.25
C VAL A 171 1.20 -5.65 -4.97
N MET A 172 1.19 -6.52 -5.98
CA MET A 172 2.37 -6.86 -6.78
C MET A 172 2.97 -5.65 -7.51
N ILE A 173 2.14 -4.66 -7.82
CA ILE A 173 2.57 -3.44 -8.51
C ILE A 173 3.14 -2.44 -7.51
N CYS A 174 2.49 -2.26 -6.34
CA CYS A 174 2.76 -1.14 -5.45
C CYS A 174 3.67 -1.49 -4.27
N TYR A 175 3.34 -2.53 -3.51
CA TYR A 175 3.99 -2.83 -2.23
C TYR A 175 5.05 -3.91 -2.32
N VAL A 176 4.81 -4.97 -3.09
CA VAL A 176 5.76 -6.08 -3.20
C VAL A 176 7.14 -5.63 -3.68
N PRO A 177 7.29 -4.75 -4.70
CA PRO A 177 8.60 -4.26 -5.12
C PRO A 177 9.35 -3.55 -3.99
N MET A 178 8.63 -2.74 -3.18
CA MET A 178 9.22 -1.99 -2.08
C MET A 178 9.58 -2.88 -0.89
N MET A 179 8.73 -3.86 -0.56
CA MET A 179 9.02 -4.87 0.46
C MET A 179 10.23 -5.73 0.05
N ALA A 180 10.32 -6.11 -1.23
CA ALA A 180 11.46 -6.86 -1.76
C ALA A 180 12.78 -6.08 -1.65
N ILE A 181 12.78 -4.76 -1.91
CA ILE A 181 13.95 -3.89 -1.74
C ILE A 181 14.41 -3.84 -0.28
N MET A 182 13.48 -3.69 0.67
CA MET A 182 13.83 -3.70 2.10
C MET A 182 14.43 -5.04 2.53
N LEU A 183 13.87 -6.15 2.04
CA LEU A 183 14.37 -7.50 2.32
C LEU A 183 15.73 -7.75 1.64
N LEU A 184 15.90 -7.32 0.40
CA LEU A 184 17.19 -7.39 -0.32
C LEU A 184 18.26 -6.55 0.39
N TYR A 185 17.92 -5.34 0.83
CA TYR A 185 18.84 -4.52 1.62
C TYR A 185 19.28 -5.25 2.90
N ARG A 186 18.31 -5.84 3.62
CA ARG A 186 18.60 -6.62 4.84
C ARG A 186 19.49 -7.83 4.55
N LEU A 187 19.24 -8.54 3.44
CA LEU A 187 20.05 -9.66 2.98
C LEU A 187 21.51 -9.22 2.71
N LEU A 188 21.69 -8.13 1.99
CA LEU A 188 23.03 -7.64 1.60
C LEU A 188 23.82 -7.03 2.75
N THR A 189 23.14 -6.60 3.81
CA THR A 189 23.76 -6.02 5.02
C THR A 189 23.85 -7.00 6.18
N ALA A 190 23.35 -8.24 6.04
CA ALA A 190 23.51 -9.26 7.06
C ALA A 190 24.98 -9.69 7.19
N GLU A 191 25.49 -9.76 8.41
CA GLU A 191 26.89 -10.12 8.69
C GLU A 191 27.10 -11.64 8.60
N GLU A 192 26.20 -12.41 9.20
CA GLU A 192 26.29 -13.86 9.26
C GLU A 192 25.90 -14.51 7.92
N LYS A 193 26.73 -15.45 7.43
CA LYS A 193 26.43 -16.24 6.22
C LYS A 193 25.09 -17.00 6.35
N LYS A 194 24.80 -17.53 7.56
CA LYS A 194 23.55 -18.24 7.85
C LYS A 194 22.33 -17.33 7.66
N ASP A 195 22.39 -16.10 8.15
CA ASP A 195 21.31 -15.12 7.99
C ASP A 195 21.11 -14.73 6.53
N ARG A 196 22.20 -14.58 5.78
CA ARG A 196 22.11 -14.34 4.33
C ARG A 196 21.42 -15.48 3.60
N ALA A 197 21.76 -16.72 3.90
CA ALA A 197 21.11 -17.87 3.28
C ALA A 197 19.61 -17.95 3.61
N VAL A 198 19.24 -17.70 4.87
CA VAL A 198 17.85 -17.68 5.31
C VAL A 198 17.08 -16.55 4.63
N LEU A 199 17.62 -15.33 4.61
CA LEU A 199 16.97 -14.17 3.98
C LEU A 199 16.86 -14.32 2.45
N ALA A 200 17.85 -14.96 1.82
CA ALA A 200 17.77 -15.29 0.38
C ALA A 200 16.64 -16.28 0.09
N GLY A 201 16.52 -17.34 0.90
CA GLY A 201 15.41 -18.28 0.81
C GLY A 201 14.05 -17.63 1.02
N ILE A 202 13.92 -16.76 2.02
CA ILE A 202 12.70 -15.98 2.29
C ILE A 202 12.36 -15.07 1.13
N LEU A 203 13.32 -14.33 0.59
CA LEU A 203 13.10 -13.43 -0.56
C LEU A 203 12.59 -14.22 -1.77
N LEU A 204 13.29 -15.30 -2.12
CA LEU A 204 12.93 -16.12 -3.28
C LEU A 204 11.54 -16.75 -3.08
N SER A 205 11.30 -17.40 -1.95
CA SER A 205 10.00 -18.05 -1.67
C SER A 205 8.87 -17.04 -1.64
N SER A 206 9.04 -15.87 -1.00
CA SER A 206 8.02 -14.82 -0.94
C SER A 206 7.65 -14.32 -2.34
N LEU A 207 8.64 -14.05 -3.18
CA LEU A 207 8.39 -13.57 -4.54
C LEU A 207 7.77 -14.65 -5.44
N CYS A 208 8.26 -15.89 -5.37
CA CYS A 208 7.71 -17.01 -6.15
C CYS A 208 6.25 -17.31 -5.75
N LEU A 209 5.94 -17.34 -4.45
CA LEU A 209 4.59 -17.61 -3.96
C LEU A 209 3.63 -16.45 -4.33
N ALA A 210 4.04 -15.20 -4.13
CA ALA A 210 3.22 -14.04 -4.49
C ALA A 210 2.98 -13.96 -6.00
N ALA A 211 4.02 -14.15 -6.81
CA ALA A 211 3.90 -14.16 -8.28
C ALA A 211 3.04 -15.33 -8.77
N GLY A 212 3.28 -16.54 -8.26
CA GLY A 212 2.50 -17.73 -8.63
C GLY A 212 1.01 -17.57 -8.30
N LEU A 213 0.69 -17.06 -7.11
CA LEU A 213 -0.69 -16.82 -6.70
C LEU A 213 -1.34 -15.71 -7.54
N THR A 214 -0.59 -14.66 -7.88
CA THR A 214 -1.07 -13.58 -8.76
C THR A 214 -1.38 -14.10 -10.16
N VAL A 215 -0.47 -14.88 -10.73
CA VAL A 215 -0.70 -15.53 -12.04
C VAL A 215 -1.91 -16.46 -11.99
N TYR A 216 -2.05 -17.23 -10.89
CA TYR A 216 -3.21 -18.07 -10.68
C TYR A 216 -4.51 -17.27 -10.71
N PHE A 217 -4.62 -16.16 -9.98
CA PHE A 217 -5.82 -15.34 -10.01
C PHE A 217 -6.08 -14.73 -11.39
N ILE A 218 -5.06 -14.20 -12.06
CA ILE A 218 -5.23 -13.64 -13.42
C ILE A 218 -5.78 -14.69 -14.40
N LEU A 219 -5.39 -15.96 -14.25
CA LEU A 219 -5.80 -17.04 -15.15
C LEU A 219 -7.14 -17.68 -14.79
N PHE A 220 -7.44 -17.81 -13.49
CA PHE A 220 -8.48 -18.73 -13.03
C PHE A 220 -9.55 -18.09 -12.14
N GLU A 221 -9.37 -16.85 -11.63
CA GLU A 221 -10.26 -16.25 -10.66
C GLU A 221 -11.74 -16.35 -11.02
N ARG A 222 -12.09 -16.18 -12.29
CA ARG A 222 -13.47 -16.25 -12.79
C ARG A 222 -14.02 -17.65 -12.88
N ARG A 223 -13.17 -18.59 -13.27
CA ARG A 223 -13.53 -20.00 -13.34
C ARG A 223 -13.71 -20.64 -11.98
N ASN A 224 -13.22 -19.97 -10.93
CA ASN A 224 -13.35 -20.42 -9.56
C ASN A 224 -14.66 -20.02 -8.90
N LEU A 225 -15.45 -19.14 -9.53
CA LEU A 225 -16.80 -18.82 -9.03
C LEU A 225 -17.70 -20.04 -9.19
N ILE A 226 -18.42 -20.37 -8.12
CA ILE A 226 -19.24 -21.60 -8.04
C ILE A 226 -20.67 -21.31 -8.52
N TYR A 227 -21.12 -20.06 -8.40
CA TYR A 227 -22.49 -19.62 -8.66
C TYR A 227 -22.60 -18.86 -9.97
N SER A 228 -23.78 -18.87 -10.58
CA SER A 228 -24.12 -17.92 -11.65
C SER A 228 -24.11 -16.49 -11.14
N MET A 229 -24.10 -15.50 -12.03
CA MET A 229 -24.10 -14.09 -11.64
C MET A 229 -25.31 -13.71 -10.81
N ASP A 230 -26.50 -14.19 -11.18
CA ASP A 230 -27.74 -13.88 -10.48
C ASP A 230 -27.80 -14.49 -9.08
N GLU A 231 -27.39 -15.75 -8.95
CA GLU A 231 -27.27 -16.42 -7.65
C GLU A 231 -26.24 -15.73 -6.76
N PHE A 232 -25.06 -15.39 -7.34
CA PHE A 232 -24.02 -14.70 -6.62
C PHE A 232 -24.51 -13.33 -6.09
N ASN A 233 -25.16 -12.54 -6.93
CA ASN A 233 -25.72 -11.25 -6.53
C ASN A 233 -26.81 -11.40 -5.46
N THR A 234 -27.67 -12.41 -5.58
CA THR A 234 -28.70 -12.70 -4.57
C THR A 234 -28.05 -13.01 -3.22
N ILE A 235 -27.03 -13.85 -3.20
CA ILE A 235 -26.29 -14.18 -1.96
C ILE A 235 -25.65 -12.93 -1.36
N LEU A 236 -25.06 -12.04 -2.17
CA LEU A 236 -24.46 -10.81 -1.66
C LEU A 236 -25.49 -9.88 -1.01
N LEU A 237 -26.66 -9.73 -1.63
CA LEU A 237 -27.75 -8.91 -1.08
C LEU A 237 -28.29 -9.49 0.23
N GLU A 238 -28.50 -10.81 0.29
CA GLU A 238 -28.91 -11.51 1.52
C GLU A 238 -27.90 -11.34 2.66
N ARG A 239 -26.61 -11.22 2.32
CA ARG A 239 -25.53 -10.98 3.28
C ARG A 239 -25.34 -9.52 3.65
N GLY A 240 -26.17 -8.60 3.14
CA GLY A 240 -26.18 -7.18 3.49
C GLY A 240 -25.42 -6.26 2.54
N ALA A 241 -25.01 -6.73 1.35
CA ALA A 241 -24.49 -5.84 0.33
C ALA A 241 -25.57 -4.85 -0.13
N LYS A 242 -25.21 -3.58 -0.24
CA LYS A 242 -26.08 -2.56 -0.84
C LYS A 242 -25.94 -2.47 -2.35
N TYR A 243 -24.77 -2.82 -2.85
CA TYR A 243 -24.42 -2.74 -4.26
C TYR A 243 -23.67 -4.00 -4.67
N THR A 244 -24.12 -4.66 -5.73
CA THR A 244 -23.46 -5.85 -6.30
C THR A 244 -22.59 -5.51 -7.50
N TYR A 245 -22.79 -4.34 -8.11
CA TYR A 245 -22.17 -3.93 -9.37
C TYR A 245 -20.63 -3.98 -9.37
N TYR A 246 -19.99 -3.90 -8.21
CA TYR A 246 -18.53 -3.97 -8.13
C TYR A 246 -18.00 -5.32 -8.60
N TYR A 247 -18.64 -6.42 -8.17
CA TYR A 247 -18.28 -7.75 -8.64
C TYR A 247 -18.81 -8.03 -10.04
N ASP A 248 -20.01 -7.54 -10.37
CA ASP A 248 -20.52 -7.55 -11.74
C ASP A 248 -19.51 -6.93 -12.69
N TYR A 249 -19.02 -5.75 -12.37
CA TYR A 249 -18.06 -5.04 -13.21
C TYR A 249 -16.71 -5.74 -13.24
N ASN A 250 -16.17 -6.19 -12.09
CA ASN A 250 -14.82 -6.75 -12.03
C ASN A 250 -14.74 -8.23 -12.36
N LEU A 251 -15.76 -9.02 -12.04
CA LEU A 251 -15.74 -10.47 -12.26
C LEU A 251 -16.55 -10.93 -13.45
N TYR A 252 -17.62 -10.23 -13.79
CA TYR A 252 -18.51 -10.59 -14.88
C TYR A 252 -18.50 -9.61 -16.05
N ARG A 253 -18.64 -8.32 -15.81
CA ARG A 253 -18.77 -7.29 -16.85
C ARG A 253 -17.50 -6.82 -17.52
N ASN A 254 -16.36 -6.79 -16.84
CA ASN A 254 -15.10 -6.49 -17.53
C ASN A 254 -14.80 -7.48 -18.67
N PHE A 255 -15.57 -8.55 -18.77
CA PHE A 255 -15.38 -9.62 -19.74
C PHE A 255 -16.65 -10.08 -20.44
N SER A 256 -17.81 -9.68 -19.97
CA SER A 256 -19.09 -9.93 -20.62
C SER A 256 -19.77 -8.64 -21.08
N SER A 257 -19.03 -7.52 -21.14
CA SER A 257 -19.61 -6.26 -21.54
C SER A 257 -20.27 -6.40 -22.91
N ALA A 258 -21.57 -6.31 -22.86
CA ALA A 258 -22.42 -6.14 -24.03
C ALA A 258 -22.55 -7.33 -24.96
N GLY A 259 -22.76 -8.54 -24.43
CA GLY A 259 -23.14 -9.68 -25.27
C GLY A 259 -22.05 -10.15 -26.21
N ASP A 260 -20.80 -9.76 -25.95
CA ASP A 260 -19.69 -10.07 -26.81
C ASP A 260 -19.05 -11.39 -26.36
N GLN A 261 -19.70 -12.52 -26.75
CA GLN A 261 -19.10 -13.87 -26.67
C GLN A 261 -17.70 -13.91 -27.31
N SER A 262 -17.38 -12.95 -28.17
CA SER A 262 -16.07 -12.75 -28.79
C SER A 262 -14.96 -12.44 -27.79
N PHE A 263 -15.27 -11.84 -26.65
CA PHE A 263 -14.29 -11.39 -25.68
C PHE A 263 -13.78 -12.52 -24.78
N GLU A 264 -14.67 -13.35 -24.24
CA GLU A 264 -14.26 -14.59 -23.54
C GLU A 264 -13.53 -15.54 -24.48
N GLY A 265 -14.00 -15.70 -25.69
CA GLY A 265 -13.31 -16.42 -26.76
C GLY A 265 -11.93 -15.85 -27.06
N TYR A 266 -11.77 -14.53 -27.07
CA TYR A 266 -10.47 -13.91 -27.29
C TYR A 266 -9.49 -14.20 -26.14
N ILE A 267 -9.91 -14.10 -24.88
CA ILE A 267 -9.02 -14.33 -23.75
C ILE A 267 -8.72 -15.82 -23.56
N TYR A 268 -9.75 -16.67 -23.53
CA TYR A 268 -9.62 -18.07 -23.15
C TYR A 268 -9.59 -19.06 -24.34
N GLY A 269 -9.93 -18.61 -25.53
CA GLY A 269 -10.07 -19.47 -26.71
C GLY A 269 -8.77 -20.08 -27.26
N SER A 270 -7.60 -19.63 -26.76
CA SER A 270 -6.32 -20.19 -27.22
C SER A 270 -5.94 -21.52 -26.56
N GLY A 271 -6.59 -21.87 -25.42
CA GLY A 271 -6.20 -23.03 -24.62
C GLY A 271 -4.84 -22.94 -23.93
N SER A 272 -4.02 -21.95 -24.28
CA SER A 272 -2.69 -21.73 -23.69
C SER A 272 -2.74 -20.78 -22.50
N PRO A 273 -2.28 -21.18 -21.29
CA PRO A 273 -2.23 -20.29 -20.12
C PRO A 273 -1.40 -19.03 -20.37
N LEU A 274 -0.30 -19.12 -21.09
CA LEU A 274 0.57 -17.96 -21.39
C LEU A 274 -0.15 -16.95 -22.29
N VAL A 275 -0.84 -17.40 -23.30
CA VAL A 275 -1.62 -16.54 -24.21
C VAL A 275 -2.80 -15.92 -23.46
N THR A 276 -3.49 -16.67 -22.61
CA THR A 276 -4.56 -16.18 -21.74
C THR A 276 -4.05 -15.07 -20.84
N PHE A 277 -2.91 -15.29 -20.17
CA PHE A 277 -2.27 -14.28 -19.33
C PHE A 277 -1.94 -13.00 -20.13
N ALA A 278 -1.24 -13.14 -21.25
CA ALA A 278 -0.85 -12.00 -22.09
C ALA A 278 -2.06 -11.20 -22.60
N ARG A 279 -3.11 -11.90 -23.03
CA ARG A 279 -4.36 -11.27 -23.49
C ARG A 279 -5.10 -10.57 -22.35
N SER A 280 -5.17 -11.16 -21.17
CA SER A 280 -5.78 -10.53 -19.98
C SER A 280 -5.06 -9.25 -19.58
N VAL A 281 -3.72 -9.28 -19.52
CA VAL A 281 -2.90 -8.10 -19.23
C VAL A 281 -3.08 -7.03 -20.30
N TRP A 282 -3.03 -7.40 -21.57
CA TRP A 282 -3.22 -6.46 -22.67
C TRP A 282 -4.60 -5.79 -22.64
N MET A 283 -5.65 -6.56 -22.37
CA MET A 283 -7.00 -6.01 -22.28
C MET A 283 -7.17 -5.05 -21.12
N GLN A 284 -6.57 -5.32 -19.96
CA GLN A 284 -6.58 -4.39 -18.83
C GLN A 284 -5.91 -3.06 -19.22
N ILE A 285 -4.73 -3.11 -19.86
CA ILE A 285 -4.04 -1.92 -20.34
C ILE A 285 -4.91 -1.17 -21.36
N ARG A 286 -5.44 -1.87 -22.35
CA ARG A 286 -6.27 -1.28 -23.42
C ARG A 286 -7.52 -0.59 -22.83
N THR A 287 -8.22 -1.25 -21.92
CA THR A 287 -9.41 -0.69 -21.26
C THR A 287 -9.07 0.56 -20.45
N THR A 288 -8.00 0.50 -19.65
CA THR A 288 -7.54 1.65 -18.88
C THR A 288 -7.15 2.82 -19.77
N LEU A 289 -6.39 2.58 -20.84
CA LEU A 289 -6.01 3.62 -21.80
C LEU A 289 -7.23 4.20 -22.53
N ALA A 290 -8.21 3.38 -22.92
CA ALA A 290 -9.43 3.85 -23.57
C ALA A 290 -10.25 4.77 -22.63
N VAL A 291 -10.36 4.41 -21.35
CA VAL A 291 -10.99 5.27 -20.34
C VAL A 291 -10.22 6.58 -20.21
N ARG A 292 -8.90 6.54 -20.16
CA ARG A 292 -8.04 7.73 -20.06
C ARG A 292 -8.14 8.66 -21.27
N ILE A 293 -8.14 8.09 -22.48
CA ILE A 293 -8.27 8.87 -23.72
C ILE A 293 -9.63 9.56 -23.79
N ARG A 294 -10.70 8.91 -23.30
CA ARG A 294 -12.06 9.46 -23.32
C ARG A 294 -12.34 10.47 -22.21
N ALA A 295 -11.94 10.13 -20.97
CA ALA A 295 -12.25 10.94 -19.79
C ALA A 295 -11.15 11.95 -19.45
N GLY A 296 -9.94 11.79 -19.99
CA GLY A 296 -8.77 12.57 -19.61
C GLY A 296 -8.23 12.18 -18.23
N PHE A 297 -7.33 12.99 -17.72
CA PHE A 297 -6.90 12.93 -16.33
C PHE A 297 -7.78 13.86 -15.51
N THR A 298 -8.32 13.37 -14.40
CA THR A 298 -9.08 14.23 -13.49
C THR A 298 -8.17 15.30 -12.88
N VAL A 299 -8.76 16.45 -12.52
CA VAL A 299 -8.01 17.54 -11.87
C VAL A 299 -7.36 17.04 -10.58
N GLU A 300 -8.07 16.19 -9.83
CA GLU A 300 -7.59 15.57 -8.59
C GLU A 300 -6.34 14.73 -8.83
N TYR A 301 -6.31 13.96 -9.92
CA TYR A 301 -5.11 13.18 -10.27
C TYR A 301 -3.91 14.09 -10.55
N VAL A 302 -4.10 15.10 -11.38
CA VAL A 302 -3.03 16.03 -11.75
C VAL A 302 -2.51 16.76 -10.51
N LEU A 303 -3.40 17.27 -9.67
CA LEU A 303 -3.03 17.92 -8.41
C LEU A 303 -2.31 16.97 -7.47
N SER A 304 -2.79 15.73 -7.30
CA SER A 304 -2.14 14.75 -6.46
C SER A 304 -0.73 14.41 -6.93
N VAL A 305 -0.53 14.21 -8.23
CA VAL A 305 0.79 13.97 -8.81
C VAL A 305 1.70 15.18 -8.62
N LEU A 306 1.22 16.39 -8.90
CA LEU A 306 2.00 17.62 -8.73
C LEU A 306 2.41 17.84 -7.27
N LEU A 307 1.55 17.52 -6.32
CA LEU A 307 1.84 17.67 -4.90
C LEU A 307 2.80 16.59 -4.38
N ILE A 308 2.68 15.36 -4.86
CA ILE A 308 3.53 14.24 -4.43
C ILE A 308 4.91 14.28 -5.10
N CYS A 309 4.97 14.78 -6.32
CA CYS A 309 6.18 14.78 -7.15
C CYS A 309 7.40 15.43 -6.46
N PRO A 310 7.32 16.61 -5.81
CA PRO A 310 8.47 17.21 -5.14
C PRO A 310 9.04 16.32 -4.03
N ALA A 311 8.19 15.71 -3.20
CA ALA A 311 8.61 14.81 -2.13
C ALA A 311 9.23 13.51 -2.71
N ALA A 312 8.62 12.95 -3.76
CA ALA A 312 9.17 11.79 -4.45
C ALA A 312 10.55 12.09 -5.04
N VAL A 313 10.69 13.19 -5.78
CA VAL A 313 11.96 13.63 -6.37
C VAL A 313 13.04 13.84 -5.30
N LEU A 314 12.66 14.46 -4.16
CA LEU A 314 13.55 14.61 -3.03
C LEU A 314 14.07 13.25 -2.53
N MET A 315 13.18 12.31 -2.23
CA MET A 315 13.56 10.98 -1.74
C MET A 315 14.41 10.21 -2.76
N LEU A 316 14.01 10.22 -4.03
CA LEU A 316 14.78 9.58 -5.11
C LEU A 316 16.18 10.20 -5.24
N SER A 317 16.30 11.52 -5.11
CA SER A 317 17.60 12.22 -5.16
C SER A 317 18.55 11.82 -4.03
N VAL A 318 18.01 11.46 -2.85
CA VAL A 318 18.80 10.92 -1.73
C VAL A 318 19.33 9.54 -2.07
N PHE A 319 18.49 8.65 -2.62
CA PHE A 319 18.94 7.32 -3.07
C PHE A 319 20.04 7.41 -4.12
N PHE A 320 19.90 8.30 -5.11
CA PHE A 320 20.97 8.54 -6.09
C PHE A 320 22.26 9.09 -5.47
N SER A 321 22.16 9.97 -4.46
CA SER A 321 23.33 10.45 -3.73
C SER A 321 24.02 9.31 -3.00
N ARG A 322 23.27 8.45 -2.31
CA ARG A 322 23.82 7.27 -1.62
C ARG A 322 24.48 6.30 -2.59
N PHE A 323 23.88 6.04 -3.75
CA PHE A 323 24.49 5.24 -4.80
C PHE A 323 25.87 5.78 -5.24
N ARG A 324 26.02 7.10 -5.34
CA ARG A 324 27.28 7.75 -5.71
C ARG A 324 28.32 7.74 -4.59
N GLU A 325 27.88 7.92 -3.35
CA GLU A 325 28.75 7.96 -2.16
C GLU A 325 29.36 6.59 -1.84
N GLU A 326 28.64 5.51 -2.05
CA GLU A 326 29.08 4.13 -1.77
C GLU A 326 30.00 3.53 -2.85
N LYS A 327 30.80 4.36 -3.56
CA LYS A 327 31.66 3.87 -4.66
C LYS A 327 32.64 2.75 -4.28
N GLY A 328 33.05 2.67 -3.03
CA GLY A 328 33.92 1.62 -2.50
C GLY A 328 33.20 0.33 -2.07
N ALA A 329 31.88 0.32 -2.02
CA ALA A 329 31.11 -0.85 -1.62
C ALA A 329 30.90 -1.83 -2.79
N PRO A 330 30.66 -3.13 -2.54
CA PRO A 330 30.32 -4.09 -3.57
C PRO A 330 29.14 -3.62 -4.41
N PHE A 331 29.21 -3.88 -5.74
CA PHE A 331 28.21 -3.41 -6.70
C PHE A 331 26.75 -3.73 -6.27
N PHE A 332 26.48 -4.97 -5.83
CA PHE A 332 25.14 -5.38 -5.43
C PHE A 332 24.58 -4.55 -4.26
N ARG A 333 25.44 -4.20 -3.29
CA ARG A 333 25.01 -3.33 -2.17
C ARG A 333 24.67 -1.93 -2.66
N ARG A 334 25.44 -1.38 -3.59
CA ARG A 334 25.15 -0.09 -4.22
C ARG A 334 23.89 -0.13 -5.08
N ALA A 335 23.71 -1.23 -5.82
CA ALA A 335 22.60 -1.40 -6.74
C ALA A 335 21.23 -1.25 -6.05
N VAL A 336 21.11 -1.57 -4.75
CA VAL A 336 19.85 -1.41 -4.00
C VAL A 336 19.39 0.05 -3.99
N TYR A 337 20.30 1.02 -3.89
CA TYR A 337 19.94 2.44 -3.94
C TYR A 337 19.47 2.90 -5.33
N LEU A 338 19.83 2.19 -6.37
CA LEU A 338 19.35 2.45 -7.73
C LEU A 338 18.05 1.69 -8.00
N LEU A 339 17.92 0.48 -7.46
CA LEU A 339 16.72 -0.35 -7.63
C LEU A 339 15.48 0.26 -6.97
N ALA A 340 15.61 0.90 -5.82
CA ALA A 340 14.47 1.53 -5.15
C ALA A 340 13.82 2.63 -6.01
N PRO A 341 14.54 3.61 -6.57
CA PRO A 341 14.00 4.55 -7.56
C PRO A 341 13.39 3.88 -8.79
N LEU A 342 14.09 2.90 -9.38
CA LEU A 342 13.61 2.23 -10.59
C LEU A 342 12.32 1.46 -10.36
N LEU A 343 12.21 0.73 -9.25
CA LEU A 343 11.00 0.01 -8.90
C LEU A 343 9.85 0.96 -8.55
N PHE A 344 10.13 2.09 -7.89
CA PHE A 344 9.10 3.11 -7.67
C PHE A 344 8.56 3.66 -9.00
N LEU A 345 9.44 4.05 -9.91
CA LEU A 345 9.04 4.57 -11.22
C LEU A 345 8.28 3.50 -12.03
N GLY A 346 8.74 2.24 -11.99
CA GLY A 346 8.05 1.12 -12.58
C GLY A 346 6.67 0.87 -11.98
N SER A 347 6.55 0.92 -10.66
CA SER A 347 5.28 0.81 -9.94
C SER A 347 4.31 1.94 -10.29
N PHE A 348 4.82 3.17 -10.35
CA PHE A 348 4.03 4.34 -10.73
C PHE A 348 3.52 4.25 -12.17
N ALA A 349 4.39 3.88 -13.11
CA ALA A 349 4.01 3.68 -14.50
C ALA A 349 2.99 2.53 -14.64
N ALA A 350 3.24 1.39 -13.99
CA ALA A 350 2.33 0.26 -14.02
C ALA A 350 0.97 0.61 -13.41
N SER A 351 0.92 1.27 -12.25
CA SER A 351 -0.35 1.68 -11.63
C SER A 351 -1.15 2.62 -12.53
N THR A 352 -0.49 3.52 -13.26
CA THR A 352 -1.12 4.39 -14.24
C THR A 352 -1.70 3.62 -15.44
N LEU A 353 -1.02 2.55 -15.87
CA LEU A 353 -1.46 1.72 -17.00
C LEU A 353 -2.56 0.72 -16.64
N PHE A 354 -2.56 0.21 -15.42
CA PHE A 354 -3.47 -0.87 -15.00
C PHE A 354 -4.71 -0.39 -14.24
N SER A 355 -4.77 0.86 -13.80
CA SER A 355 -5.92 1.36 -13.05
C SER A 355 -6.53 2.63 -13.64
N SER A 356 -7.86 2.66 -13.70
CA SER A 356 -8.64 3.86 -14.01
C SER A 356 -8.81 4.77 -12.78
N ASP A 357 -8.78 4.21 -11.58
CA ASP A 357 -8.84 4.92 -10.31
C ASP A 357 -7.44 5.38 -9.88
N THR A 358 -6.99 6.46 -10.49
CA THR A 358 -5.60 6.91 -10.42
C THR A 358 -5.19 7.48 -9.09
N TYR A 359 -6.07 8.21 -8.45
CA TYR A 359 -5.75 8.88 -7.21
C TYR A 359 -5.35 7.89 -6.10
N ARG A 360 -6.17 6.87 -5.89
CA ARG A 360 -5.90 5.79 -4.94
C ARG A 360 -4.59 5.07 -5.25
N TRP A 361 -4.32 4.78 -6.53
CA TRP A 361 -3.11 4.07 -6.91
C TRP A 361 -1.84 4.91 -6.81
N VAL A 362 -1.92 6.23 -7.03
CA VAL A 362 -0.81 7.15 -6.75
C VAL A 362 -0.45 7.09 -5.26
N ALA A 363 -1.44 7.10 -4.39
CA ALA A 363 -1.21 6.97 -2.94
C ALA A 363 -0.55 5.62 -2.59
N HIS A 364 -1.05 4.52 -3.16
CA HIS A 364 -0.48 3.18 -2.93
C HIS A 364 0.93 2.99 -3.49
N THR A 365 1.39 3.81 -4.43
CA THR A 365 2.79 3.80 -4.88
C THR A 365 3.68 4.69 -4.02
N PHE A 366 3.18 5.82 -3.57
CA PHE A 366 3.96 6.79 -2.82
C PHE A 366 4.22 6.36 -1.37
N LEU A 367 3.20 5.83 -0.68
CA LEU A 367 3.36 5.38 0.71
C LEU A 367 4.45 4.33 0.91
N PRO A 368 4.56 3.28 0.07
CA PRO A 368 5.67 2.34 0.17
C PRO A 368 7.04 2.97 -0.08
N LEU A 369 7.15 3.99 -0.95
CA LEU A 369 8.39 4.73 -1.14
C LEU A 369 8.84 5.42 0.14
N ILE A 370 7.91 6.08 0.85
CA ILE A 370 8.20 6.68 2.16
C ILE A 370 8.63 5.61 3.16
N ALA A 371 7.92 4.48 3.21
CA ALA A 371 8.25 3.38 4.11
C ALA A 371 9.68 2.85 3.86
N VAL A 372 10.06 2.66 2.60
CA VAL A 372 11.43 2.29 2.21
C VAL A 372 12.43 3.35 2.64
N PHE A 373 12.12 4.62 2.39
CA PHE A 373 12.99 5.74 2.74
C PHE A 373 13.27 5.79 4.25
N LEU A 374 12.21 5.71 5.07
CA LEU A 374 12.32 5.69 6.53
C LEU A 374 13.05 4.43 7.03
N TYR A 375 12.81 3.29 6.40
CA TYR A 375 13.51 2.05 6.73
C TYR A 375 15.03 2.16 6.50
N PHE A 376 15.45 2.69 5.34
CA PHE A 376 16.88 2.92 5.06
C PHE A 376 17.47 3.93 6.04
N GLY A 377 16.76 5.04 6.29
CA GLY A 377 17.18 6.04 7.28
C GLY A 377 17.40 5.45 8.67
N SER A 378 16.51 4.55 9.11
CA SER A 378 16.66 3.86 10.41
C SER A 378 17.82 2.86 10.45
N ARG A 379 18.24 2.29 9.31
CA ARG A 379 19.30 1.29 9.24
C ARG A 379 20.68 1.88 9.03
N GLU A 380 20.77 2.92 8.23
CA GLU A 380 22.06 3.57 7.90
C GLU A 380 22.42 4.72 8.85
N GLY A 381 21.42 5.22 9.57
CA GLY A 381 21.59 6.28 10.53
C GLY A 381 22.14 7.56 9.92
N GLU A 382 23.20 8.09 10.52
CA GLU A 382 23.73 9.41 10.20
C GLU A 382 24.08 9.61 8.70
N ARG A 383 24.62 8.59 8.05
CA ARG A 383 25.04 8.70 6.63
C ARG A 383 23.86 8.98 5.71
N PHE A 384 22.75 8.27 5.93
CA PHE A 384 21.53 8.46 5.13
C PHE A 384 20.86 9.81 5.42
N TRP A 385 20.71 10.15 6.71
CA TRP A 385 20.09 11.39 7.11
C TRP A 385 20.89 12.63 6.71
N ASN A 386 22.22 12.58 6.72
CA ASN A 386 23.08 13.65 6.20
C ASN A 386 22.86 13.86 4.69
N ALA A 387 22.70 12.79 3.91
CA ALA A 387 22.35 12.93 2.50
C ALA A 387 20.98 13.58 2.30
N ALA A 388 19.97 13.17 3.09
CA ALA A 388 18.65 13.78 3.07
C ALA A 388 18.69 15.26 3.45
N ARG A 389 19.39 15.62 4.53
CA ARG A 389 19.56 17.01 4.97
C ARG A 389 20.17 17.89 3.88
N ARG A 390 21.24 17.44 3.22
CA ARG A 390 21.85 18.21 2.14
C ARG A 390 20.88 18.54 1.01
N LYS A 391 19.93 17.62 0.71
CA LYS A 391 18.92 17.84 -0.32
C LYS A 391 17.81 18.80 0.15
N ILE A 392 17.35 18.65 1.38
CA ILE A 392 16.32 19.51 1.95
C ILE A 392 16.86 20.91 2.23
N ALA A 393 18.11 21.04 2.71
CA ALA A 393 18.75 22.32 2.97
C ALA A 393 18.95 23.19 1.72
N ALA A 394 18.81 22.61 0.52
CA ALA A 394 18.79 23.39 -0.71
C ALA A 394 17.52 24.25 -0.86
N PHE A 395 16.47 24.00 -0.05
CA PHE A 395 15.22 24.73 -0.10
C PHE A 395 15.09 25.64 1.12
N PRO A 396 14.67 26.91 0.96
CA PRO A 396 14.37 27.79 2.09
C PRO A 396 13.26 27.22 3.00
N VAL A 397 13.42 27.36 4.32
CA VAL A 397 12.44 26.86 5.30
C VAL A 397 11.01 27.32 5.02
N PRO A 398 10.74 28.59 4.64
CA PRO A 398 9.38 29.04 4.30
C PRO A 398 8.78 28.27 3.12
N VAL A 399 9.59 27.89 2.11
CA VAL A 399 9.13 27.11 0.96
C VAL A 399 8.73 25.69 1.39
N LEU A 400 9.51 25.06 2.25
CA LEU A 400 9.20 23.73 2.79
C LEU A 400 7.94 23.78 3.67
N ALA A 401 7.78 24.82 4.49
CA ALA A 401 6.60 25.01 5.32
C ALA A 401 5.35 25.26 4.45
N ALA A 402 5.45 26.13 3.46
CA ALA A 402 4.36 26.40 2.52
C ALA A 402 3.98 25.13 1.75
N TYR A 403 4.96 24.36 1.26
CA TYR A 403 4.72 23.07 0.61
C TYR A 403 3.96 22.10 1.53
N LEU A 404 4.40 21.96 2.79
CA LEU A 404 3.74 21.07 3.74
C LEU A 404 2.32 21.51 4.05
N ILE A 405 2.08 22.84 4.20
CA ILE A 405 0.75 23.40 4.43
C ILE A 405 -0.17 23.12 3.23
N VAL A 406 0.28 23.40 2.00
CA VAL A 406 -0.51 23.14 0.79
C VAL A 406 -0.77 21.66 0.64
N TYR A 407 0.25 20.81 0.85
CA TYR A 407 0.13 19.36 0.79
C TYR A 407 -0.91 18.82 1.78
N ALA A 408 -0.95 19.37 2.99
CA ALA A 408 -1.93 18.99 4.01
C ALA A 408 -3.32 19.59 3.77
N ALA A 409 -3.40 20.80 3.19
CA ALA A 409 -4.66 21.54 3.00
C ALA A 409 -5.49 20.98 1.82
N VAL A 410 -4.86 20.43 0.79
CA VAL A 410 -5.58 19.87 -0.37
C VAL A 410 -6.54 18.75 0.02
N VAL A 411 -6.26 18.05 1.10
CA VAL A 411 -7.15 17.02 1.65
C VAL A 411 -8.44 17.61 2.23
N ALA A 412 -8.41 18.86 2.69
CA ALA A 412 -9.58 19.51 3.28
C ALA A 412 -10.58 20.01 2.23
N VAL A 413 -10.18 20.10 0.96
CA VAL A 413 -11.00 20.66 -0.14
C VAL A 413 -11.77 19.56 -0.88
N GLU A 414 -11.37 18.28 -0.74
CA GLU A 414 -12.08 17.12 -1.31
C GLU A 414 -13.10 16.55 -0.33
#